data_032c9c12484b3640cf5c13f649c90bf4
#
_entry.id   032c9c12484b3640cf5c13f649c90bf4
#
_cell.length_a   1.000
_cell.length_b   1.000
_cell.length_c   1.000
_cell.angle_alpha   90.00
_cell.angle_beta   90.00
_cell.angle_gamma   90.00
#
_symmetry.space_group_name_H-M   'P 1'
#
loop_
_entity.id
_entity.type
_entity.pdbx_description
1 polymer ?
#
loop_
_entity_poly.entity_id
_entity_poly.type
_entity_poly.pdbx_seq_one_letter_code
_entity_poly.pdbx_strand_id
1 'polypeptide(L)'
;MCIRDRLIHRRNELRAEKMLQKKLMENKKIEIIWDSVIEDVIGDKDPKNVTGIKIKNVKSNKTEDLKVDGLFIAIGHDPATQLFKDQLEMDKEGYLITKSDSTETNVPGVFAAGDVKDKIFRQAVTAAGMGCMAALEAEKHLSQK
;
A
#
# COMPACT_ATOMS: atom_id res chain seq x y z
N MET A 1 2.55 -12.91 -17.58
CA MET A 1 2.63 -14.07 -16.66
C MET A 1 4.07 -14.16 -16.16
N CYS A 2 4.29 -14.00 -14.86
CA CYS A 2 5.64 -14.04 -14.29
C CYS A 2 6.20 -15.45 -14.41
N ILE A 3 7.45 -15.56 -14.87
CA ILE A 3 8.13 -16.85 -15.05
C ILE A 3 8.89 -17.22 -13.78
N ARG A 4 9.44 -16.22 -13.09
CA ARG A 4 10.14 -16.35 -11.82
C ARG A 4 9.99 -15.08 -11.02
N ASP A 5 9.61 -15.19 -9.76
CA ASP A 5 9.46 -14.07 -8.85
C ASP A 5 10.58 -14.06 -7.80
N ARG A 6 10.97 -12.87 -7.37
CA ARG A 6 11.86 -12.66 -6.24
C ARG A 6 11.18 -11.80 -5.19
N LEU A 7 11.04 -12.33 -3.99
CA LEU A 7 10.54 -11.61 -2.83
C LEU A 7 11.73 -11.07 -2.04
N ILE A 8 11.91 -9.75 -2.07
CA ILE A 8 12.97 -9.10 -1.30
C ILE A 8 12.39 -8.68 0.04
N HIS A 9 12.97 -9.17 1.13
CA HIS A 9 12.47 -8.90 2.47
C HIS A 9 13.60 -8.41 3.39
N ARG A 10 13.35 -7.30 4.10
CA ARG A 10 14.36 -6.63 4.96
C ARG A 10 14.75 -7.38 6.23
N ARG A 11 14.05 -8.47 6.56
CA ARG A 11 14.30 -9.33 7.72
C ARG A 11 14.48 -10.76 7.28
N ASN A 12 14.83 -11.63 8.22
CA ASN A 12 14.98 -13.07 8.00
C ASN A 12 13.71 -13.88 8.29
N GLU A 13 12.60 -13.20 8.57
CA GLU A 13 11.29 -13.82 8.83
C GLU A 13 10.14 -12.98 8.29
N LEU A 14 9.05 -13.63 7.89
CA LEU A 14 7.82 -13.01 7.42
C LEU A 14 6.85 -12.78 8.58
N ARG A 15 6.04 -11.72 8.48
CA ARG A 15 4.94 -11.42 9.40
C ARG A 15 3.59 -11.94 8.94
N ALA A 16 3.52 -12.50 7.72
CA ALA A 16 2.30 -13.05 7.14
C ALA A 16 1.78 -14.24 7.96
N GLU A 17 0.52 -14.59 7.74
CA GLU A 17 -0.06 -15.80 8.33
C GLU A 17 0.70 -17.06 7.93
N LYS A 18 0.80 -18.04 8.84
CA LYS A 18 1.58 -19.27 8.65
C LYS A 18 1.18 -20.07 7.41
N MET A 19 -0.13 -20.08 7.07
CA MET A 19 -0.63 -20.77 5.87
C MET A 19 -0.09 -20.12 4.59
N LEU A 20 -0.04 -18.78 4.52
CA LEU A 20 0.50 -18.05 3.38
C LEU A 20 2.01 -18.22 3.28
N GLN A 21 2.72 -18.21 4.42
CA GLN A 21 4.16 -18.50 4.45
C GLN A 21 4.46 -19.88 3.90
N LYS A 22 3.69 -20.91 4.31
CA LYS A 22 3.85 -22.27 3.80
C LYS A 22 3.68 -22.34 2.28
N LYS A 23 2.61 -21.75 1.74
CA LYS A 23 2.38 -21.68 0.28
C LYS A 23 3.51 -20.98 -0.46
N LEU A 24 4.07 -19.91 0.12
CA LEU A 24 5.19 -19.19 -0.45
C LEU A 24 6.46 -20.08 -0.49
N MET A 25 6.78 -20.74 0.62
CA MET A 25 7.98 -21.60 0.73
C MET A 25 7.92 -22.84 -0.18
N GLU A 26 6.72 -23.37 -0.41
CA GLU A 26 6.49 -24.52 -1.30
C GLU A 26 6.50 -24.16 -2.78
N ASN A 27 6.43 -22.86 -3.12
CA ASN A 27 6.40 -22.41 -4.51
C ASN A 27 7.82 -22.32 -5.11
N LYS A 28 8.19 -23.29 -5.92
CA LYS A 28 9.50 -23.37 -6.58
C LYS A 28 9.80 -22.22 -7.58
N LYS A 29 8.81 -21.42 -7.93
CA LYS A 29 8.98 -20.26 -8.83
C LYS A 29 9.31 -18.97 -8.09
N ILE A 30 9.24 -18.97 -6.75
CA ILE A 30 9.50 -17.78 -5.93
C ILE A 30 10.81 -18.01 -5.16
N GLU A 31 11.74 -17.11 -5.34
CA GLU A 31 12.98 -17.02 -4.59
C GLU A 31 12.86 -15.92 -3.53
N ILE A 32 13.22 -16.21 -2.27
CA ILE A 32 13.20 -15.20 -1.22
C ILE A 32 14.61 -14.72 -0.94
N ILE A 33 14.81 -13.41 -1.03
CA ILE A 33 16.06 -12.73 -0.70
C ILE A 33 15.88 -12.04 0.64
N TRP A 34 16.45 -12.64 1.66
CA TRP A 34 16.34 -12.17 3.04
C TRP A 34 17.30 -11.05 3.38
N ASP A 35 17.00 -10.35 4.47
CA ASP A 35 17.85 -9.31 5.05
C ASP A 35 18.27 -8.25 4.02
N SER A 36 17.41 -7.96 3.05
CA SER A 36 17.76 -7.10 1.92
C SER A 36 16.69 -6.04 1.67
N VAL A 37 17.12 -4.89 1.20
CA VAL A 37 16.29 -3.77 0.77
C VAL A 37 16.66 -3.37 -0.65
N ILE A 38 15.71 -2.75 -1.36
CA ILE A 38 15.99 -2.15 -2.67
C ILE A 38 16.60 -0.77 -2.42
N GLU A 39 17.76 -0.52 -3.01
CA GLU A 39 18.47 0.74 -2.92
C GLU A 39 18.21 1.62 -4.14
N ASP A 40 18.10 0.99 -5.33
CA ASP A 40 17.86 1.70 -6.57
C ASP A 40 17.10 0.84 -7.59
N VAL A 41 16.47 1.49 -8.57
CA VAL A 41 15.76 0.85 -9.69
C VAL A 41 16.47 1.21 -10.99
N ILE A 42 16.94 0.21 -11.69
CA ILE A 42 17.70 0.36 -12.95
C ILE A 42 16.74 0.19 -14.12
N GLY A 43 16.82 1.07 -15.11
CA GLY A 43 15.95 1.00 -16.28
C GLY A 43 16.42 1.84 -17.45
N ASP A 44 15.80 1.60 -18.59
CA ASP A 44 16.02 2.36 -19.81
C ASP A 44 15.18 3.64 -19.81
N LYS A 45 15.67 4.66 -20.52
CA LYS A 45 14.98 5.95 -20.63
C LYS A 45 13.96 5.99 -21.77
N ASP A 46 14.26 5.29 -22.87
CA ASP A 46 13.42 5.26 -24.07
C ASP A 46 13.54 3.90 -24.80
N PRO A 47 12.50 3.06 -24.81
CA PRO A 47 11.29 3.18 -23.98
C PRO A 47 11.59 3.03 -22.49
N LYS A 48 10.75 3.63 -21.64
CA LYS A 48 10.90 3.48 -20.18
C LYS A 48 10.57 2.07 -19.74
N ASN A 49 11.58 1.27 -19.40
CA ASN A 49 11.44 -0.09 -18.92
C ASN A 49 12.32 -0.33 -17.71
N VAL A 50 11.83 -1.13 -16.76
CA VAL A 50 12.67 -1.63 -15.68
C VAL A 50 13.53 -2.77 -16.23
N THR A 51 14.84 -2.70 -16.05
CA THR A 51 15.81 -3.71 -16.50
C THR A 51 16.54 -4.39 -15.34
N GLY A 52 16.48 -3.80 -14.14
CA GLY A 52 17.11 -4.31 -12.96
C GLY A 52 16.78 -3.52 -11.70
N ILE A 53 17.29 -4.02 -10.59
CA ILE A 53 17.25 -3.36 -9.29
C ILE A 53 18.60 -3.54 -8.60
N LYS A 54 18.99 -2.55 -7.82
CA LYS A 54 20.11 -2.66 -6.90
C LYS A 54 19.57 -3.00 -5.52
N ILE A 55 20.01 -4.11 -4.96
CA ILE A 55 19.65 -4.51 -3.60
C ILE A 55 20.86 -4.35 -2.67
N LYS A 56 20.56 -4.12 -1.40
CA LYS A 56 21.56 -4.04 -0.34
C LYS A 56 21.18 -4.97 0.79
N ASN A 57 22.10 -5.83 1.18
CA ASN A 57 21.93 -6.64 2.37
C ASN A 57 22.15 -5.81 3.62
N VAL A 58 21.16 -5.73 4.50
CA VAL A 58 21.17 -4.83 5.67
C VAL A 58 22.12 -5.30 6.78
N LYS A 59 22.56 -6.56 6.76
CA LYS A 59 23.51 -7.10 7.75
C LYS A 59 24.95 -6.96 7.30
N SER A 60 25.22 -7.30 6.04
CA SER A 60 26.59 -7.29 5.51
C SER A 60 26.96 -5.99 4.79
N ASN A 61 26.00 -5.12 4.54
CA ASN A 61 26.12 -3.92 3.71
C ASN A 61 26.60 -4.18 2.26
N LYS A 62 26.60 -5.44 1.81
CA LYS A 62 26.91 -5.78 0.42
C LYS A 62 25.77 -5.35 -0.50
N THR A 63 26.14 -4.78 -1.64
CA THR A 63 25.21 -4.43 -2.72
C THR A 63 25.35 -5.40 -3.87
N GLU A 64 24.25 -5.68 -4.57
CA GLU A 64 24.19 -6.54 -5.73
C GLU A 64 23.14 -6.01 -6.71
N ASP A 65 23.44 -6.09 -8.00
CA ASP A 65 22.49 -5.77 -9.06
C ASP A 65 21.78 -7.03 -9.53
N LEU A 66 20.44 -7.00 -9.49
CA LEU A 66 19.58 -8.08 -9.95
C LEU A 66 18.85 -7.69 -11.22
N LYS A 67 18.97 -8.51 -12.27
CA LYS A 67 18.20 -8.32 -13.49
C LYS A 67 16.76 -8.75 -13.27
N VAL A 68 15.80 -7.83 -13.51
CA VAL A 68 14.36 -8.04 -13.41
C VAL A 68 13.64 -7.25 -14.50
N ASP A 69 12.47 -7.73 -14.91
CA ASP A 69 11.65 -7.11 -15.95
C ASP A 69 10.56 -6.18 -15.36
N GLY A 70 10.38 -6.21 -14.05
CA GLY A 70 9.42 -5.38 -13.34
C GLY A 70 9.61 -5.41 -11.83
N LEU A 71 9.06 -4.41 -11.14
CA LEU A 71 9.13 -4.26 -9.71
C LEU A 71 7.77 -3.91 -9.14
N PHE A 72 7.33 -4.66 -8.12
CA PHE A 72 6.18 -4.33 -7.28
C PHE A 72 6.64 -3.91 -5.89
N ILE A 73 6.20 -2.75 -5.45
CA ILE A 73 6.49 -2.25 -4.10
C ILE A 73 5.29 -2.59 -3.21
N ALA A 74 5.46 -3.55 -2.31
CA ALA A 74 4.41 -4.07 -1.41
C ALA A 74 4.85 -3.95 0.06
N ILE A 75 5.23 -2.73 0.48
CA ILE A 75 5.81 -2.45 1.81
C ILE A 75 4.84 -1.86 2.81
N GLY A 76 3.57 -1.70 2.44
CA GLY A 76 2.52 -1.09 3.22
C GLY A 76 1.79 0.01 2.46
N HIS A 77 0.87 0.67 3.16
CA HIS A 77 0.09 1.77 2.61
C HIS A 77 0.39 3.03 3.40
N ASP A 78 0.50 4.12 2.67
CA ASP A 78 0.54 5.49 3.18
C ASP A 78 -0.65 6.22 2.56
N PRO A 79 -1.64 6.68 3.36
CA PRO A 79 -2.82 7.32 2.80
C PRO A 79 -2.46 8.64 2.11
N ALA A 80 -3.02 8.88 0.91
CA ALA A 80 -2.77 10.10 0.14
C ALA A 80 -3.56 11.29 0.71
N THR A 81 -3.33 11.62 1.98
CA THR A 81 -4.08 12.62 2.76
C THR A 81 -3.31 13.91 3.03
N GLN A 82 -2.09 14.03 2.51
CA GLN A 82 -1.21 15.19 2.77
C GLN A 82 -1.84 16.55 2.39
N LEU A 83 -2.72 16.56 1.37
CA LEU A 83 -3.45 17.77 0.94
C LEU A 83 -4.42 18.29 2.02
N PHE A 84 -4.85 17.43 2.93
CA PHE A 84 -5.85 17.75 3.96
C PHE A 84 -5.23 17.97 5.34
N LYS A 85 -3.89 17.92 5.40
CA LYS A 85 -3.16 18.17 6.64
C LYS A 85 -3.53 19.55 7.20
N ASP A 86 -3.75 19.59 8.50
CA ASP A 86 -4.18 20.79 9.24
C ASP A 86 -5.57 21.35 8.87
N GLN A 87 -6.32 20.67 7.98
CA GLN A 87 -7.69 21.02 7.59
C GLN A 87 -8.69 19.98 8.10
N LEU A 88 -8.34 18.70 8.04
CA LEU A 88 -9.17 17.59 8.51
C LEU A 88 -8.47 16.84 9.65
N GLU A 89 -9.25 16.31 10.58
CA GLU A 89 -8.72 15.47 11.64
C GLU A 89 -8.17 14.16 11.10
N MET A 90 -6.97 13.80 11.56
CA MET A 90 -6.25 12.60 11.15
C MET A 90 -5.75 11.84 12.37
N ASP A 91 -5.64 10.54 12.22
CA ASP A 91 -4.96 9.72 13.20
C ASP A 91 -3.41 9.84 13.07
N LYS A 92 -2.68 9.18 13.97
CA LYS A 92 -1.20 9.21 13.99
C LYS A 92 -0.56 8.62 12.73
N GLU A 93 -1.30 7.85 11.96
CA GLU A 93 -0.85 7.20 10.72
C GLU A 93 -1.29 7.97 9.47
N GLY A 94 -1.97 9.12 9.66
CA GLY A 94 -2.43 10.00 8.57
C GLY A 94 -3.78 9.64 7.97
N TYR A 95 -4.52 8.68 8.51
CA TYR A 95 -5.87 8.35 8.04
C TYR A 95 -6.88 9.37 8.54
N LEU A 96 -7.83 9.74 7.68
CA LEU A 96 -8.90 10.68 8.02
C LEU A 96 -9.85 10.07 9.06
N ILE A 97 -10.15 10.86 10.10
CA ILE A 97 -11.10 10.48 11.15
C ILE A 97 -12.49 10.93 10.72
N THR A 98 -13.46 10.02 10.85
CA THR A 98 -14.88 10.30 10.62
C THR A 98 -15.69 9.97 11.86
N LYS A 99 -16.92 10.42 11.91
CA LYS A 99 -17.87 10.00 12.94
C LYS A 99 -18.06 8.47 12.89
N SER A 100 -18.49 7.88 14.01
CA SER A 100 -18.82 6.46 14.06
C SER A 100 -19.96 6.15 13.07
N ASP A 101 -19.83 5.03 12.36
CA ASP A 101 -20.81 4.55 11.38
C ASP A 101 -21.20 5.56 10.29
N SER A 102 -20.30 6.51 9.99
CA SER A 102 -20.53 7.60 9.04
C SER A 102 -19.26 7.89 8.24
N THR A 103 -19.41 8.61 7.16
CA THR A 103 -18.32 9.17 6.36
C THR A 103 -18.07 10.67 6.65
N GLU A 104 -18.87 11.28 7.52
CA GLU A 104 -18.73 12.68 7.92
C GLU A 104 -17.42 12.94 8.64
N THR A 105 -16.67 13.95 8.20
CA THR A 105 -15.45 14.42 8.86
C THR A 105 -15.77 15.47 9.94
N ASN A 106 -14.73 16.04 10.56
CA ASN A 106 -14.86 17.19 11.45
C ASN A 106 -15.32 18.48 10.75
N VAL A 107 -15.25 18.55 9.42
CA VAL A 107 -15.69 19.71 8.63
C VAL A 107 -17.05 19.42 8.00
N PRO A 108 -18.12 20.18 8.31
CA PRO A 108 -19.45 19.99 7.74
C PRO A 108 -19.46 20.05 6.21
N GLY A 109 -20.08 19.05 5.57
CA GLY A 109 -20.14 18.93 4.11
C GLY A 109 -18.92 18.28 3.47
N VAL A 110 -17.95 17.82 4.27
CA VAL A 110 -16.79 17.04 3.82
C VAL A 110 -16.90 15.61 4.34
N PHE A 111 -16.83 14.66 3.42
CA PHE A 111 -17.00 13.23 3.67
C PHE A 111 -15.74 12.48 3.26
N ALA A 112 -15.35 11.45 4.01
CA ALA A 112 -14.18 10.62 3.71
C ALA A 112 -14.58 9.15 3.56
N ALA A 113 -14.14 8.52 2.47
CA ALA A 113 -14.46 7.13 2.15
C ALA A 113 -13.25 6.39 1.52
N GLY A 114 -13.23 5.08 1.65
CA GLY A 114 -12.20 4.22 1.08
C GLY A 114 -10.87 4.28 1.82
N ASP A 115 -9.78 4.04 1.10
CA ASP A 115 -8.44 3.82 1.66
C ASP A 115 -7.88 5.00 2.47
N VAL A 116 -8.37 6.21 2.25
CA VAL A 116 -7.98 7.39 3.05
C VAL A 116 -8.49 7.35 4.49
N LYS A 117 -9.50 6.49 4.77
CA LYS A 117 -10.12 6.26 6.07
C LYS A 117 -9.96 4.82 6.55
N ASP A 118 -10.10 3.85 5.63
CA ASP A 118 -10.07 2.40 5.94
C ASP A 118 -8.63 1.90 6.06
N LYS A 119 -8.08 1.96 7.25
CA LYS A 119 -6.75 1.42 7.52
C LYS A 119 -6.73 -0.09 7.81
N ILE A 120 -7.89 -0.73 7.92
CA ILE A 120 -8.00 -2.14 8.35
C ILE A 120 -8.15 -3.05 7.14
N PHE A 121 -9.16 -2.86 6.33
CA PHE A 121 -9.51 -3.77 5.23
C PHE A 121 -8.86 -3.38 3.91
N ARG A 122 -8.98 -2.12 3.49
CA ARG A 122 -8.40 -1.59 2.24
C ARG A 122 -8.74 -2.47 1.03
N GLN A 123 -10.02 -2.77 0.90
CA GLN A 123 -10.54 -3.59 -0.19
C GLN A 123 -11.45 -2.76 -1.10
N ALA A 124 -11.46 -3.10 -2.39
CA ALA A 124 -12.31 -2.43 -3.38
C ALA A 124 -13.79 -2.44 -2.97
N VAL A 125 -14.28 -3.54 -2.40
CA VAL A 125 -15.65 -3.69 -1.95
C VAL A 125 -15.98 -2.80 -0.76
N THR A 126 -15.08 -2.70 0.23
CA THR A 126 -15.27 -1.79 1.38
C THR A 126 -15.22 -0.35 0.95
N ALA A 127 -14.30 0.01 0.05
CA ALA A 127 -14.20 1.34 -0.52
C ALA A 127 -15.47 1.74 -1.30
N ALA A 128 -16.02 0.83 -2.11
CA ALA A 128 -17.28 1.05 -2.83
C ALA A 128 -18.47 1.25 -1.88
N GLY A 129 -18.58 0.43 -0.81
CA GLY A 129 -19.60 0.57 0.22
C GLY A 129 -19.53 1.91 0.94
N MET A 130 -18.32 2.31 1.37
CA MET A 130 -18.11 3.63 1.98
C MET A 130 -18.40 4.79 1.02
N GLY A 131 -18.08 4.63 -0.27
CA GLY A 131 -18.40 5.61 -1.31
C GLY A 131 -19.91 5.80 -1.48
N CYS A 132 -20.68 4.70 -1.43
CA CYS A 132 -22.15 4.77 -1.43
C CYS A 132 -22.66 5.52 -0.21
N MET A 133 -22.14 5.22 1.00
CA MET A 133 -22.50 5.94 2.22
C MET A 133 -22.22 7.45 2.11
N ALA A 134 -21.03 7.81 1.64
CA ALA A 134 -20.64 9.21 1.45
C ALA A 134 -21.56 9.95 0.48
N ALA A 135 -21.98 9.30 -0.61
CA ALA A 135 -22.90 9.89 -1.58
C ALA A 135 -24.28 10.18 -0.96
N LEU A 136 -24.83 9.21 -0.21
CA LEU A 136 -26.12 9.38 0.49
C LEU A 136 -26.06 10.45 1.59
N GLU A 137 -24.98 10.51 2.33
CA GLU A 137 -24.78 11.54 3.36
C GLU A 137 -24.59 12.93 2.74
N ALA A 138 -23.90 13.02 1.60
CA ALA A 138 -23.76 14.27 0.87
C ALA A 138 -25.11 14.77 0.30
N GLU A 139 -25.93 13.88 -0.27
CA GLU A 139 -27.29 14.19 -0.73
C GLU A 139 -28.16 14.72 0.42
N LYS A 140 -28.13 14.04 1.57
CA LYS A 140 -28.84 14.46 2.76
C LYS A 140 -28.38 15.85 3.25
N HIS A 141 -27.07 16.09 3.28
CA HIS A 141 -26.50 17.39 3.66
C HIS A 141 -26.98 18.52 2.75
N LEU A 142 -27.01 18.28 1.43
CA LEU A 142 -27.47 19.27 0.45
C LEU A 142 -28.97 19.54 0.53
N SER A 143 -29.79 18.54 0.85
CA SER A 143 -31.25 18.68 0.98
C SER A 143 -31.69 19.44 2.25
N GLN A 144 -30.78 19.63 3.21
CA GLN A 144 -31.06 20.37 4.45
C GLN A 144 -30.65 21.85 4.38
N LYS A 145 -30.12 22.28 3.24
CA LYS A 145 -29.80 23.69 2.96
C LYS A 145 -30.91 24.35 2.17
#